data_8326dedb7251d769d5b17e89bd9f3f11
#
_entry.id   8326dedb7251d769d5b17e89bd9f3f11
#
_cell.length_a   1.000
_cell.length_b   1.000
_cell.length_c   1.000
_cell.angle_alpha   90.00
_cell.angle_beta   90.00
_cell.angle_gamma   90.00
#
_symmetry.space_group_name_H-M   'P 1'
#
loop_
_entity.id
_entity.type
_entity.pdbx_description
1 polymer ?
#
loop_
_entity_poly.entity_id
_entity_poly.type
_entity_poly.pdbx_seq_one_letter_code
_entity_poly.pdbx_strand_id
1 'polypeptide(L)'
;YDYYPIFVELTNSEMEEYEYISTQLRKFIDPDTGKYKPEAEKLLLKRKRIIHKAENKKVAISNLLEDLKYKRKLDYTFVFVPEGYEPDYSERDSYNIEQEDIHIIDEYAQMFKDQGYSYHKYISGLDDAPGILKSFAEGDIQILLSMKCLDEGVDIPRAEHAIFCSSTGNPRQFVQRRGRVLRKSIG
;
A
#
# COMPACT_ATOMS: atom_id res chain seq x y z
N TYR A 1 -19.55 5.70 -4.75
CA TYR A 1 -18.35 6.07 -3.97
C TYR A 1 -17.58 7.16 -4.70
N ASP A 2 -16.91 8.01 -3.92
CA ASP A 2 -16.11 9.09 -4.43
C ASP A 2 -14.64 8.70 -4.37
N TYR A 3 -13.85 9.12 -5.34
CA TYR A 3 -12.41 8.85 -5.41
C TYR A 3 -11.64 10.17 -5.41
N TYR A 4 -10.73 10.31 -4.45
CA TYR A 4 -9.94 11.51 -4.26
C TYR A 4 -8.45 11.19 -4.42
N PRO A 5 -7.82 11.51 -5.56
CA PRO A 5 -6.38 11.31 -5.73
C PRO A 5 -5.61 12.37 -4.93
N ILE A 6 -4.63 11.90 -4.16
CA ILE A 6 -3.68 12.74 -3.46
C ILE A 6 -2.34 12.63 -4.19
N PHE A 7 -1.87 13.72 -4.75
CA PHE A 7 -0.58 13.80 -5.43
C PHE A 7 0.52 14.01 -4.40
N VAL A 8 1.56 13.19 -4.49
CA VAL A 8 2.70 13.22 -3.59
C VAL A 8 3.96 13.35 -4.41
N GLU A 9 4.75 14.37 -4.13
CA GLU A 9 6.05 14.59 -4.77
C GLU A 9 7.15 13.78 -4.08
N LEU A 10 8.14 13.34 -4.83
CA LEU A 10 9.36 12.77 -4.29
C LEU A 10 10.17 13.85 -3.56
N THR A 11 10.92 13.49 -2.55
CA THR A 11 11.95 14.38 -1.98
C THR A 11 13.04 14.64 -3.02
N ASN A 12 13.85 15.67 -2.82
CA ASN A 12 14.94 16.00 -3.76
C ASN A 12 15.90 14.81 -3.92
N SER A 13 16.26 14.15 -2.84
CA SER A 13 17.15 12.98 -2.88
C SER A 13 16.54 11.79 -3.62
N GLU A 14 15.25 11.51 -3.39
CA GLU A 14 14.53 10.45 -4.11
C GLU A 14 14.39 10.78 -5.60
N MET A 15 14.17 12.06 -5.94
CA MET A 15 14.08 12.50 -7.33
C MET A 15 15.43 12.34 -8.04
N GLU A 16 16.54 12.76 -7.42
CA GLU A 16 17.88 12.58 -7.95
C GLU A 16 18.19 11.09 -8.23
N GLU A 17 17.87 10.21 -7.27
CA GLU A 17 18.05 8.77 -7.47
C GLU A 17 17.15 8.22 -8.57
N TYR A 18 15.90 8.65 -8.64
CA TYR A 18 14.94 8.26 -9.67
C TYR A 18 15.42 8.67 -11.07
N GLU A 19 15.92 9.90 -11.23
CA GLU A 19 16.46 10.42 -12.49
C GLU A 19 17.76 9.71 -12.89
N TYR A 20 18.64 9.45 -11.95
CA TYR A 20 19.86 8.67 -12.18
C TYR A 20 19.52 7.28 -12.72
N ILE A 21 18.64 6.53 -12.05
CA ILE A 21 18.23 5.20 -12.51
C ILE A 21 17.51 5.29 -13.87
N SER A 22 16.67 6.29 -14.09
CA SER A 22 15.98 6.51 -15.36
C SER A 22 16.95 6.75 -16.50
N THR A 23 18.04 7.45 -16.24
CA THR A 23 19.12 7.67 -17.22
C THR A 23 19.85 6.37 -17.56
N GLN A 24 20.13 5.51 -16.54
CA GLN A 24 20.73 4.21 -16.79
C GLN A 24 19.79 3.29 -17.60
N LEU A 25 18.50 3.32 -17.33
CA LEU A 25 17.50 2.52 -18.02
C LEU A 25 17.39 2.81 -19.53
N ARG A 26 17.70 4.04 -19.97
CA ARG A 26 17.70 4.39 -21.39
C ARG A 26 18.64 3.52 -22.23
N LYS A 27 19.73 3.02 -21.64
CA LYS A 27 20.70 2.15 -22.31
C LYS A 27 20.14 0.75 -22.63
N PHE A 28 19.07 0.37 -21.94
CA PHE A 28 18.42 -0.93 -22.06
C PHE A 28 17.11 -0.88 -22.86
N ILE A 29 16.83 0.24 -23.54
CA ILE A 29 15.69 0.31 -24.44
C ILE A 29 16.09 -0.34 -25.77
N ASP A 30 15.28 -1.28 -26.21
CA ASP A 30 15.41 -1.88 -27.53
C ASP A 30 14.96 -0.85 -28.60
N PRO A 31 15.82 -0.50 -29.57
CA PRO A 31 15.52 0.54 -30.54
C PRO A 31 14.38 0.18 -31.50
N ASP A 32 14.14 -1.10 -31.75
CA ASP A 32 13.15 -1.57 -32.70
C ASP A 32 11.76 -1.68 -32.08
N THR A 33 11.70 -2.08 -30.82
CA THR A 33 10.42 -2.32 -30.12
C THR A 33 10.05 -1.22 -29.13
N GLY A 34 10.98 -0.37 -28.73
CA GLY A 34 10.82 0.64 -27.68
C GLY A 34 10.63 0.05 -26.28
N LYS A 35 10.79 -1.26 -26.11
CA LYS A 35 10.62 -1.95 -24.82
C LYS A 35 11.95 -2.08 -24.09
N TYR A 36 11.87 -2.23 -22.78
CA TYR A 36 13.07 -2.55 -21.99
C TYR A 36 13.50 -4.00 -22.22
N LYS A 37 14.82 -4.18 -22.34
CA LYS A 37 15.46 -5.50 -22.38
C LYS A 37 15.38 -6.18 -21.00
N PRO A 38 15.47 -7.52 -20.93
CA PRO A 38 15.42 -8.25 -19.64
C PRO A 38 16.45 -7.76 -18.61
N GLU A 39 17.62 -7.35 -19.06
CA GLU A 39 18.72 -6.87 -18.19
C GLU A 39 18.36 -5.57 -17.44
N ALA A 40 17.32 -4.84 -17.87
CA ALA A 40 16.81 -3.66 -17.20
C ALA A 40 15.99 -3.97 -15.93
N GLU A 41 15.57 -5.20 -15.73
CA GLU A 41 14.60 -5.60 -14.71
C GLU A 41 14.98 -5.10 -13.30
N LYS A 42 16.21 -5.33 -12.86
CA LYS A 42 16.71 -4.88 -11.56
C LYS A 42 16.64 -3.35 -11.39
N LEU A 43 16.95 -2.60 -12.43
CA LEU A 43 16.86 -1.13 -12.41
C LEU A 43 15.41 -0.65 -12.41
N LEU A 44 14.53 -1.32 -13.14
CA LEU A 44 13.09 -1.03 -13.14
C LEU A 44 12.47 -1.25 -11.76
N LEU A 45 12.82 -2.34 -11.11
CA LEU A 45 12.39 -2.64 -9.74
C LEU A 45 12.93 -1.59 -8.75
N LYS A 46 14.22 -1.24 -8.86
CA LYS A 46 14.82 -0.20 -8.01
C LYS A 46 14.10 1.15 -8.18
N ARG A 47 13.83 1.58 -9.42
CA ARG A 47 13.09 2.81 -9.70
C ARG A 47 11.66 2.77 -9.16
N LYS A 48 10.96 1.64 -9.33
CA LYS A 48 9.61 1.44 -8.81
C LYS A 48 9.59 1.55 -7.28
N ARG A 49 10.61 1.01 -6.61
CA ARG A 49 10.73 1.03 -5.15
C ARG A 49 10.81 2.46 -4.59
N ILE A 50 11.51 3.38 -5.25
CA ILE A 50 11.56 4.80 -4.85
C ILE A 50 10.14 5.37 -4.79
N ILE A 51 9.34 5.16 -5.82
CA ILE A 51 7.95 5.63 -5.85
C ILE A 51 7.10 4.95 -4.78
N HIS A 52 7.26 3.65 -4.58
CA HIS A 52 6.48 2.89 -3.60
C HIS A 52 6.74 3.33 -2.17
N LYS A 53 8.00 3.62 -1.85
CA LYS A 53 8.45 3.99 -0.51
C LYS A 53 8.60 5.50 -0.30
N ALA A 54 8.15 6.32 -1.26
CA ALA A 54 8.29 7.77 -1.20
C ALA A 54 7.92 8.35 0.18
N GLU A 55 8.84 9.05 0.81
CA GLU A 55 8.75 9.51 2.20
C GLU A 55 7.57 10.45 2.42
N ASN A 56 7.34 11.34 1.46
CA ASN A 56 6.24 12.29 1.52
C ASN A 56 4.84 11.65 1.53
N LYS A 57 4.70 10.35 1.24
CA LYS A 57 3.44 9.62 1.42
C LYS A 57 2.99 9.58 2.87
N LYS A 58 3.93 9.42 3.79
CA LYS A 58 3.64 9.43 5.23
C LYS A 58 3.14 10.80 5.66
N VAL A 59 3.75 11.86 5.15
CA VAL A 59 3.30 13.25 5.41
C VAL A 59 1.88 13.46 4.86
N ALA A 60 1.62 13.03 3.62
CA ALA A 60 0.31 13.14 3.02
C ALA A 60 -0.78 12.37 3.80
N ILE A 61 -0.44 11.19 4.33
CA ILE A 61 -1.35 10.40 5.16
C ILE A 61 -1.59 11.10 6.51
N SER A 62 -0.55 11.62 7.17
CA SER A 62 -0.72 12.39 8.41
C SER A 62 -1.68 13.55 8.22
N ASN A 63 -1.51 14.33 7.17
CA ASN A 63 -2.40 15.45 6.85
C ASN A 63 -3.83 14.98 6.57
N LEU A 64 -3.99 13.88 5.82
CA LEU A 64 -5.29 13.28 5.57
C LEU A 64 -5.98 12.81 6.86
N LEU A 65 -5.22 12.20 7.77
CA LEU A 65 -5.75 11.74 9.06
C LEU A 65 -6.21 12.89 9.93
N GLU A 66 -5.48 14.00 9.97
CA GLU A 66 -5.90 15.21 10.67
C GLU A 66 -7.20 15.77 10.12
N ASP A 67 -7.32 15.86 8.79
CA ASP A 67 -8.53 16.33 8.11
C ASP A 67 -9.74 15.43 8.40
N LEU A 68 -9.54 14.10 8.33
CA LEU A 68 -10.62 13.14 8.58
C LEU A 68 -11.00 13.08 10.06
N LYS A 69 -10.04 13.25 10.99
CA LYS A 69 -10.30 13.37 12.42
C LYS A 69 -11.19 14.55 12.72
N TYR A 70 -10.89 15.72 12.15
CA TYR A 70 -11.73 16.90 12.29
C TYR A 70 -13.16 16.66 11.81
N LYS A 71 -13.32 15.89 10.72
CA LYS A 71 -14.63 15.54 10.15
C LYS A 71 -15.29 14.33 10.82
N ARG A 72 -14.65 13.68 11.80
CA ARG A 72 -15.11 12.43 12.47
C ARG A 72 -15.43 11.29 11.46
N LYS A 73 -14.56 11.08 10.47
CA LYS A 73 -14.83 10.16 9.34
C LYS A 73 -13.80 9.03 9.21
N LEU A 74 -13.34 8.45 10.31
CA LEU A 74 -12.31 7.40 10.23
C LEU A 74 -12.76 6.03 10.71
N ASP A 75 -14.01 5.87 11.12
CA ASP A 75 -14.53 4.55 11.45
C ASP A 75 -14.66 3.72 10.18
N TYR A 76 -14.46 2.40 10.31
CA TYR A 76 -14.56 1.44 9.19
C TYR A 76 -13.62 1.73 8.02
N THR A 77 -12.39 2.17 8.33
CA THR A 77 -11.38 2.52 7.33
C THR A 77 -10.44 1.35 7.06
N PHE A 78 -10.30 0.99 5.78
CA PHE A 78 -9.33 0.02 5.34
C PHE A 78 -8.13 0.70 4.68
N VAL A 79 -6.90 0.33 5.09
CA VAL A 79 -5.67 0.97 4.60
C VAL A 79 -4.79 -0.06 3.90
N PHE A 80 -4.55 0.16 2.62
CA PHE A 80 -3.58 -0.60 1.84
C PHE A 80 -2.22 0.09 1.93
N VAL A 81 -1.31 -0.46 2.74
CA VAL A 81 0.05 0.06 2.87
C VAL A 81 0.96 -0.49 1.76
N PRO A 82 2.06 0.21 1.41
CA PRO A 82 3.02 -0.27 0.44
C PRO A 82 3.67 -1.58 0.89
N GLU A 83 3.90 -2.49 -0.05
CA GLU A 83 4.75 -3.64 0.19
C GLU A 83 6.21 -3.18 0.24
N GLY A 84 6.99 -3.74 1.17
CA GLY A 84 8.41 -3.45 1.31
C GLY A 84 9.20 -3.91 0.10
N TYR A 85 8.77 -5.02 -0.49
CA TYR A 85 9.46 -5.69 -1.57
C TYR A 85 8.49 -6.40 -2.52
N GLU A 86 8.68 -6.23 -3.84
CA GLU A 86 8.20 -7.21 -4.82
C GLU A 86 9.29 -8.28 -4.96
N PRO A 87 8.97 -9.56 -4.85
CA PRO A 87 9.98 -10.60 -4.91
C PRO A 87 10.69 -10.56 -6.26
N ASP A 88 11.99 -10.29 -6.24
CA ASP A 88 12.89 -10.71 -7.29
C ASP A 88 13.11 -12.20 -7.06
N TYR A 89 12.51 -13.04 -7.88
CA TYR A 89 12.43 -14.48 -7.71
C TYR A 89 13.78 -15.21 -7.72
N SER A 90 14.89 -14.49 -7.83
CA SER A 90 16.13 -15.15 -8.13
C SER A 90 17.13 -15.38 -6.99
N GLU A 91 17.18 -14.56 -5.92
CA GLU A 91 18.33 -14.72 -4.99
C GLU A 91 18.24 -14.10 -3.58
N ARG A 92 17.09 -13.95 -2.92
CA ARG A 92 17.08 -13.44 -1.53
C ARG A 92 16.27 -14.28 -0.56
N ASP A 93 16.83 -14.45 0.64
CA ASP A 93 16.19 -15.11 1.76
C ASP A 93 14.80 -14.51 2.02
N SER A 94 13.77 -15.34 1.96
CA SER A 94 12.38 -14.99 2.30
C SER A 94 12.26 -14.24 3.64
N TYR A 95 13.15 -14.54 4.57
CA TYR A 95 13.23 -13.94 5.88
C TYR A 95 13.46 -12.41 5.88
N ASN A 96 14.31 -11.89 4.98
CA ASN A 96 14.59 -10.46 4.89
C ASN A 96 13.41 -9.67 4.31
N ILE A 97 12.63 -10.29 3.44
CA ILE A 97 11.45 -9.69 2.80
C ILE A 97 10.33 -9.52 3.83
N GLU A 98 10.06 -10.56 4.61
CA GLU A 98 9.03 -10.53 5.65
C GLU A 98 9.33 -9.50 6.73
N GLN A 99 10.61 -9.34 7.12
CA GLN A 99 11.01 -8.34 8.10
C GLN A 99 10.83 -6.91 7.57
N GLU A 100 11.15 -6.64 6.31
CA GLU A 100 10.95 -5.32 5.72
C GLU A 100 9.46 -4.99 5.58
N ASP A 101 8.64 -5.95 5.19
CA ASP A 101 7.19 -5.81 5.13
C ASP A 101 6.59 -5.51 6.50
N ILE A 102 7.00 -6.25 7.53
CA ILE A 102 6.56 -6.02 8.92
C ILE A 102 6.96 -4.62 9.38
N HIS A 103 8.16 -4.17 9.09
CA HIS A 103 8.62 -2.83 9.46
C HIS A 103 7.77 -1.73 8.83
N ILE A 104 7.45 -1.84 7.55
CA ILE A 104 6.63 -0.83 6.86
C ILE A 104 5.21 -0.77 7.43
N ILE A 105 4.55 -1.91 7.63
CA ILE A 105 3.19 -1.90 8.20
C ILE A 105 3.19 -1.38 9.64
N ASP A 106 4.27 -1.60 10.41
CA ASP A 106 4.42 -1.07 11.76
C ASP A 106 4.58 0.44 11.77
N GLU A 107 5.34 1.00 10.84
CA GLU A 107 5.46 2.45 10.70
C GLU A 107 4.10 3.11 10.40
N TYR A 108 3.33 2.55 9.46
CA TYR A 108 2.00 3.07 9.17
C TYR A 108 1.03 2.86 10.36
N ALA A 109 1.08 1.71 11.03
CA ALA A 109 0.26 1.43 12.19
C ALA A 109 0.54 2.41 13.35
N GLN A 110 1.81 2.77 13.56
CA GLN A 110 2.19 3.75 14.56
C GLN A 110 1.59 5.13 14.30
N MET A 111 1.49 5.56 13.04
CA MET A 111 0.85 6.84 12.67
C MET A 111 -0.61 6.90 13.13
N PHE A 112 -1.36 5.80 12.96
CA PHE A 112 -2.75 5.74 13.42
C PHE A 112 -2.85 5.70 14.94
N LYS A 113 -1.95 4.96 15.59
CA LYS A 113 -1.87 4.89 17.05
C LYS A 113 -1.60 6.26 17.68
N ASP A 114 -0.66 7.02 17.11
CA ASP A 114 -0.29 8.34 17.62
C ASP A 114 -1.46 9.34 17.51
N GLN A 115 -2.35 9.13 16.57
CA GLN A 115 -3.60 9.88 16.42
C GLN A 115 -4.75 9.37 17.31
N GLY A 116 -4.53 8.29 18.06
CA GLY A 116 -5.50 7.73 19.01
C GLY A 116 -6.56 6.83 18.40
N TYR A 117 -6.32 6.26 17.20
CA TYR A 117 -7.24 5.31 16.58
C TYR A 117 -7.00 3.87 17.05
N SER A 118 -8.08 3.11 17.22
CA SER A 118 -8.00 1.66 17.35
C SER A 118 -7.71 1.05 15.99
N TYR A 119 -6.69 0.19 15.91
CA TYR A 119 -6.29 -0.42 14.66
C TYR A 119 -5.89 -1.88 14.83
N HIS A 120 -5.92 -2.63 13.74
CA HIS A 120 -5.34 -3.96 13.67
C HIS A 120 -4.62 -4.16 12.32
N LYS A 121 -3.55 -4.96 12.33
CA LYS A 121 -2.86 -5.40 11.11
C LYS A 121 -3.52 -6.67 10.59
N TYR A 122 -3.95 -6.66 9.33
CA TYR A 122 -4.52 -7.80 8.64
C TYR A 122 -3.52 -8.31 7.60
N ILE A 123 -2.76 -9.32 7.99
CA ILE A 123 -1.68 -9.93 7.20
C ILE A 123 -1.95 -11.42 7.01
N SER A 124 -1.24 -12.06 6.08
CA SER A 124 -1.33 -13.51 5.87
C SER A 124 -0.89 -14.27 7.13
N GLY A 125 -1.55 -15.40 7.42
CA GLY A 125 -1.18 -16.26 8.55
C GLY A 125 -1.70 -15.82 9.92
N LEU A 126 -2.73 -14.97 9.98
CA LEU A 126 -3.40 -14.63 11.23
C LEU A 126 -4.22 -15.81 11.75
N ASP A 127 -4.02 -16.17 13.02
CA ASP A 127 -4.74 -17.28 13.68
C ASP A 127 -6.25 -17.02 13.80
N ASP A 128 -6.67 -15.76 13.99
CA ASP A 128 -8.08 -15.36 14.14
C ASP A 128 -8.50 -14.24 13.15
N ALA A 129 -8.28 -14.46 11.87
CA ALA A 129 -8.73 -13.54 10.84
C ALA A 129 -10.25 -13.26 10.87
N PRO A 130 -11.14 -14.26 11.10
CA PRO A 130 -12.58 -14.01 11.23
C PRO A 130 -12.95 -13.13 12.43
N GLY A 131 -12.32 -13.31 13.58
CA GLY A 131 -12.57 -12.51 14.79
C GLY A 131 -12.16 -11.04 14.59
N ILE A 132 -11.02 -10.81 13.93
CA ILE A 132 -10.56 -9.47 13.59
C ILE A 132 -11.54 -8.75 12.66
N LEU A 133 -12.03 -9.43 11.61
CA LEU A 133 -13.02 -8.88 10.69
C LEU A 133 -14.36 -8.59 11.38
N LYS A 134 -14.75 -9.44 12.34
CA LYS A 134 -15.94 -9.21 13.16
C LYS A 134 -15.79 -7.96 14.03
N SER A 135 -14.69 -7.83 14.76
CA SER A 135 -14.40 -6.65 15.60
C SER A 135 -14.32 -5.36 14.77
N PHE A 136 -13.82 -5.46 13.53
CA PHE A 136 -13.87 -4.33 12.60
C PHE A 136 -15.31 -3.98 12.17
N ALA A 137 -16.12 -4.97 11.86
CA ALA A 137 -17.53 -4.76 11.49
C ALA A 137 -18.40 -4.23 12.66
N GLU A 138 -18.05 -4.56 13.90
CA GLU A 138 -18.70 -4.08 15.12
C GLU A 138 -18.23 -2.68 15.55
N GLY A 139 -17.09 -2.20 14.99
CA GLY A 139 -16.54 -0.88 15.25
C GLY A 139 -15.53 -0.84 16.41
N ASP A 140 -15.17 -1.96 17.01
CA ASP A 140 -14.13 -2.07 18.04
C ASP A 140 -12.75 -1.74 17.44
N ILE A 141 -12.56 -2.08 16.17
CA ILE A 141 -11.41 -1.72 15.36
C ILE A 141 -11.86 -0.68 14.34
N GLN A 142 -11.32 0.53 14.43
CA GLN A 142 -11.65 1.62 13.49
C GLN A 142 -10.90 1.48 12.17
N ILE A 143 -9.65 1.01 12.24
CA ILE A 143 -8.73 0.97 11.09
C ILE A 143 -8.14 -0.42 10.93
N LEU A 144 -8.25 -0.97 9.72
CA LEU A 144 -7.66 -2.23 9.35
C LEU A 144 -6.57 -2.00 8.31
N LEU A 145 -5.31 -2.34 8.65
CA LEU A 145 -4.16 -2.18 7.74
C LEU A 145 -3.80 -3.51 7.08
N SER A 146 -3.56 -3.48 5.78
CA SER A 146 -3.06 -4.64 5.03
C SER A 146 -2.01 -4.24 3.99
N MET A 147 -1.05 -5.12 3.72
CA MET A 147 -0.01 -4.89 2.71
C MET A 147 -0.31 -5.60 1.41
N LYS A 148 -0.54 -6.89 1.48
CA LYS A 148 -0.84 -7.72 0.31
C LYS A 148 -2.33 -7.74 0.07
N CYS A 149 -2.70 -7.89 -1.17
CA CYS A 149 -4.09 -8.11 -1.49
C CYS A 149 -4.62 -9.22 -0.58
N LEU A 150 -5.69 -8.95 0.11
CA LEU A 150 -6.44 -9.97 0.77
C LEU A 150 -6.61 -11.11 -0.23
N ASP A 151 -5.98 -12.26 0.07
CA ASP A 151 -5.98 -13.40 -0.81
C ASP A 151 -7.40 -13.73 -1.26
N GLU A 152 -7.50 -14.37 -2.41
CA GLU A 152 -8.76 -14.65 -3.07
C GLU A 152 -9.83 -15.13 -2.10
N GLY A 153 -10.91 -14.38 -1.96
CA GLY A 153 -12.09 -14.77 -1.19
C GLY A 153 -12.38 -14.00 0.09
N VAL A 154 -11.51 -13.13 0.59
CA VAL A 154 -11.84 -12.34 1.78
C VAL A 154 -12.69 -11.13 1.41
N ASP A 155 -13.89 -11.08 1.93
CA ASP A 155 -14.79 -9.93 1.85
C ASP A 155 -14.62 -9.10 3.12
N ILE A 156 -14.34 -7.80 2.96
CA ILE A 156 -14.18 -6.92 4.12
C ILE A 156 -15.55 -6.36 4.48
N PRO A 157 -16.12 -6.77 5.60
CA PRO A 157 -17.42 -6.30 5.98
C PRO A 157 -17.36 -4.81 6.36
N ARG A 158 -18.32 -4.05 5.94
CA ARG A 158 -18.58 -2.69 6.41
C ARG A 158 -17.47 -1.66 6.21
N ALA A 159 -16.54 -1.87 5.26
CA ALA A 159 -15.56 -0.82 4.96
C ALA A 159 -16.27 0.39 4.30
N GLU A 160 -16.23 1.54 4.95
CA GLU A 160 -16.82 2.79 4.46
C GLU A 160 -15.77 3.64 3.72
N HIS A 161 -14.50 3.52 4.15
CA HIS A 161 -13.38 4.24 3.57
C HIS A 161 -12.24 3.28 3.20
N ALA A 162 -11.54 3.60 2.12
CA ALA A 162 -10.32 2.91 1.72
C ALA A 162 -9.22 3.91 1.40
N ILE A 163 -8.06 3.74 2.03
CA ILE A 163 -6.85 4.54 1.77
C ILE A 163 -5.85 3.64 1.05
N PHE A 164 -5.46 4.01 -0.16
CA PHE A 164 -4.43 3.31 -0.92
C PHE A 164 -3.12 4.09 -0.85
N CYS A 165 -2.20 3.65 -0.01
CA CYS A 165 -0.90 4.29 0.19
C CYS A 165 0.10 3.97 -0.93
N SER A 166 -0.20 3.00 -1.78
CA SER A 166 0.55 2.72 -3.00
C SER A 166 -0.38 2.36 -4.15
N SER A 167 -0.05 2.83 -5.35
CA SER A 167 -0.67 2.32 -6.57
C SER A 167 0.06 1.04 -7.00
N THR A 168 -0.69 0.00 -7.33
CA THR A 168 -0.12 -1.17 -8.00
C THR A 168 0.10 -0.82 -9.46
N GLY A 169 1.25 -1.24 -10.03
CA GLY A 169 1.47 -1.13 -11.48
C GLY A 169 0.51 -2.00 -12.31
N ASN A 170 -0.30 -2.82 -11.66
CA ASN A 170 -1.31 -3.67 -12.30
C ASN A 170 -2.72 -3.11 -12.07
N PRO A 171 -3.35 -2.53 -13.12
CA PRO A 171 -4.71 -1.98 -13.02
C PRO A 171 -5.76 -3.01 -12.54
N ARG A 172 -5.58 -4.29 -12.88
CA ARG A 172 -6.49 -5.37 -12.44
C ARG A 172 -6.46 -5.56 -10.93
N GLN A 173 -5.26 -5.55 -10.33
CA GLN A 173 -5.13 -5.64 -8.87
C GLN A 173 -5.78 -4.45 -8.17
N PHE A 174 -5.62 -3.24 -8.71
CA PHE A 174 -6.27 -2.06 -8.15
C PHE A 174 -7.80 -2.18 -8.19
N VAL A 175 -8.36 -2.61 -9.33
CA VAL A 175 -9.82 -2.82 -9.47
C VAL A 175 -10.31 -3.92 -8.53
N GLN A 176 -9.56 -5.00 -8.37
CA GLN A 176 -9.90 -6.10 -7.45
C GLN A 176 -9.86 -5.64 -5.99
N ARG A 177 -8.79 -4.96 -5.57
CA ARG A 177 -8.67 -4.39 -4.21
C ARG A 177 -9.84 -3.46 -3.90
N ARG A 178 -10.15 -2.56 -4.83
CA ARG A 178 -11.27 -1.64 -4.71
C ARG A 178 -12.62 -2.35 -4.62
N GLY A 179 -12.86 -3.35 -5.46
CA GLY A 179 -14.12 -4.09 -5.50
C GLY A 179 -14.42 -4.90 -4.25
N ARG A 180 -13.40 -5.23 -3.45
CA ARG A 180 -13.57 -5.97 -2.18
C ARG A 180 -13.91 -5.07 -1.00
N VAL A 181 -13.41 -3.84 -1.02
CA VAL A 181 -13.63 -2.87 0.07
C VAL A 181 -14.92 -2.08 -0.14
N LEU A 182 -15.31 -1.82 -1.39
CA LEU A 182 -16.41 -0.91 -1.73
C LEU A 182 -17.70 -1.65 -2.15
N ARG A 183 -17.90 -2.88 -1.71
CA ARG A 183 -19.20 -3.54 -1.90
C ARG A 183 -20.24 -2.84 -1.03
N LYS A 184 -21.36 -2.43 -1.66
CA LYS A 184 -22.53 -2.03 -0.88
C LYS A 184 -22.93 -3.21 -0.01
N SER A 185 -22.97 -3.02 1.30
CA SER A 185 -23.70 -3.92 2.18
C SER A 185 -25.13 -3.93 1.66
N ILE A 186 -25.57 -5.07 1.14
CA ILE A 186 -26.97 -5.30 0.85
C ILE A 186 -27.63 -5.40 2.22
N GLY A 187 -28.27 -4.29 2.64
CA GLY A 187 -29.09 -4.26 3.84
C GLY A 187 -30.35 -5.12 3.64
#